data_51f9a07f398c420a4fd5ba591efc892e
#
_entry.id   51f9a07f398c420a4fd5ba591efc892e
#
_cell.length_a   1.000
_cell.length_b   1.000
_cell.length_c   1.000
_cell.angle_alpha   90.00
_cell.angle_beta   90.00
_cell.angle_gamma   90.00
#
_symmetry.space_group_name_H-M   'P 1'
#
loop_
_entity.id
_entity.type
_entity.pdbx_description
1 polymer ?
#
loop_
_entity_poly.entity_id
_entity_poly.type
_entity_poly.pdbx_seq_one_letter_code
_entity_poly.pdbx_strand_id
1 'polypeptide(L)'
;MSYVDALFDRDQDMIRVVERKDGKREYREYQAKYTFYYKDERGKYKSVYGDNLSRIVCKNTKDFRKEVAINKGKELFESDINPIFQSLSENYLNQDAPKLNIAFFDIETDFDPERGFADPVDPFMPITSISVYLQWLETMVCLAVP
;
A
#
# COMPACT_ATOMS: atom_id res chain seq x y z
N MET A 1 -7.02 0.79 -17.97
CA MET A 1 -5.73 1.20 -17.40
C MET A 1 -5.75 0.80 -15.93
N SER A 2 -4.69 0.20 -15.45
CA SER A 2 -4.64 -0.29 -14.08
C SER A 2 -3.30 0.08 -13.44
N TYR A 3 -3.31 0.38 -12.16
CA TYR A 3 -2.09 0.69 -11.44
C TYR A 3 -1.33 -0.59 -11.05
N VAL A 4 -0.02 -0.46 -10.93
CA VAL A 4 0.89 -1.54 -10.52
C VAL A 4 1.46 -1.26 -9.14
N ASP A 5 1.73 0.02 -8.87
CA ASP A 5 2.33 0.49 -7.63
C ASP A 5 1.93 1.92 -7.34
N ALA A 6 1.99 2.33 -6.08
CA ALA A 6 1.73 3.70 -5.67
C ALA A 6 2.61 4.10 -4.49
N LEU A 7 3.21 5.30 -4.57
CA LEU A 7 4.07 5.88 -3.56
C LEU A 7 3.49 7.21 -3.08
N PHE A 8 3.55 7.45 -1.78
CA PHE A 8 3.23 8.75 -1.18
C PHE A 8 4.50 9.57 -0.92
N ASP A 9 4.65 10.66 -1.65
CA ASP A 9 5.65 11.70 -1.40
C ASP A 9 5.10 12.66 -0.32
N ARG A 10 5.60 12.48 0.91
CA ARG A 10 5.13 13.23 2.07
C ARG A 10 5.55 14.70 2.04
N ASP A 11 6.65 15.02 1.38
CA ASP A 11 7.18 16.38 1.34
C ASP A 11 6.37 17.26 0.41
N GLN A 12 5.82 16.66 -0.63
CA GLN A 12 4.99 17.33 -1.64
C GLN A 12 3.49 17.10 -1.48
N ASP A 13 3.07 16.26 -0.53
CA ASP A 13 1.69 15.76 -0.40
C ASP A 13 1.15 15.18 -1.74
N MET A 14 2.00 14.44 -2.47
CA MET A 14 1.69 13.87 -3.78
C MET A 14 1.65 12.35 -3.75
N ILE A 15 0.69 11.77 -4.45
CA ILE A 15 0.62 10.33 -4.70
C ILE A 15 1.14 10.08 -6.12
N ARG A 16 2.26 9.36 -6.23
CA ARG A 16 2.82 8.91 -7.50
C ARG A 16 2.37 7.50 -7.77
N VAL A 17 1.69 7.29 -8.88
CA VAL A 17 1.16 5.98 -9.28
C VAL A 17 1.87 5.50 -10.53
N VAL A 18 2.28 4.24 -10.52
CA VAL A 18 2.80 3.54 -11.68
C VAL A 18 1.65 2.78 -12.33
N GLU A 19 1.34 3.12 -13.55
CA GLU A 19 0.37 2.41 -14.39
C GLU A 19 1.07 1.49 -15.39
N ARG A 20 0.36 0.48 -15.86
CA ARG A 20 0.79 -0.34 -16.99
C ARG A 20 -0.24 -0.24 -18.11
N LYS A 21 0.22 0.28 -19.26
CA LYS A 21 -0.57 0.41 -20.47
C LYS A 21 0.21 -0.17 -21.65
N ASP A 22 -0.40 -1.10 -22.36
CA ASP A 22 0.20 -1.74 -23.55
C ASP A 22 1.63 -2.28 -23.30
N GLY A 23 1.84 -2.86 -22.10
CA GLY A 23 3.14 -3.40 -21.69
C GLY A 23 4.16 -2.37 -21.21
N LYS A 24 3.87 -1.07 -21.30
CA LYS A 24 4.76 0.01 -20.87
C LYS A 24 4.36 0.56 -19.52
N ARG A 25 5.32 1.08 -18.77
CA ARG A 25 5.07 1.82 -17.55
C ARG A 25 4.76 3.27 -17.89
N GLU A 26 3.68 3.79 -17.29
CA GLU A 26 3.32 5.20 -17.29
C GLU A 26 3.28 5.68 -15.84
N TYR A 27 3.55 6.96 -15.62
CA TYR A 27 3.53 7.56 -14.29
C TYR A 27 2.45 8.61 -14.23
N ARG A 28 1.67 8.57 -13.13
CA ARG A 28 0.63 9.55 -12.81
C ARG A 28 0.91 10.17 -11.47
N GLU A 29 0.54 11.43 -11.33
CA GLU A 29 0.64 12.15 -10.07
C GLU A 29 -0.73 12.69 -9.69
N TYR A 30 -1.10 12.48 -8.43
CA TYR A 30 -2.34 12.96 -7.85
C TYR A 30 -2.01 13.75 -6.58
N GLN A 31 -2.69 14.88 -6.38
CA GLN A 31 -2.63 15.57 -5.10
C GLN A 31 -3.22 14.68 -4.02
N ALA A 32 -2.48 14.45 -2.93
CA ALA A 32 -3.01 13.72 -1.80
C ALA A 32 -4.22 14.45 -1.23
N LYS A 33 -5.29 13.72 -0.98
CA LYS A 33 -6.48 14.18 -0.29
C LYS A 33 -6.61 13.40 1.00
N TYR A 34 -7.05 14.08 2.04
CA TYR A 34 -7.25 13.49 3.35
C TYR A 34 -8.71 13.66 3.69
N THR A 35 -9.44 12.56 3.65
CA THR A 35 -10.88 12.54 3.94
C THR A 35 -11.11 11.77 5.22
N PHE A 36 -11.92 12.31 6.11
CA PHE A 36 -12.45 11.57 7.23
C PHE A 36 -13.88 12.01 7.53
N TYR A 37 -14.56 11.23 8.33
CA TYR A 37 -15.94 11.49 8.70
C TYR A 37 -16.06 11.55 10.22
N TYR A 38 -17.09 12.23 10.70
CA TYR A 38 -17.48 12.22 12.10
C TYR A 38 -18.99 12.07 12.24
N LYS A 39 -19.42 11.51 13.35
CA LYS A 39 -20.84 11.31 13.65
C LYS A 39 -21.55 12.65 13.80
N ASP A 40 -22.61 12.83 13.04
CA ASP A 40 -23.40 14.06 13.00
C ASP A 40 -24.83 13.72 12.59
N GLU A 41 -25.82 14.01 13.45
CA GLU A 41 -27.23 13.70 13.19
C GLU A 41 -27.75 14.30 11.88
N ARG A 42 -27.18 15.43 11.44
CA ARG A 42 -27.52 16.13 10.19
C ARG A 42 -26.62 15.72 9.03
N GLY A 43 -25.73 14.78 9.23
CA GLY A 43 -24.78 14.31 8.23
C GLY A 43 -25.47 13.65 7.04
N LYS A 44 -24.87 13.85 5.85
CA LYS A 44 -25.42 13.33 4.59
C LYS A 44 -24.88 11.97 4.19
N TYR A 45 -23.83 11.51 4.84
CA TYR A 45 -23.19 10.22 4.60
C TYR A 45 -23.67 9.20 5.62
N LYS A 46 -23.46 7.92 5.34
CA LYS A 46 -23.83 6.83 6.25
C LYS A 46 -22.60 5.99 6.57
N SER A 47 -22.45 5.63 7.85
CA SER A 47 -21.52 4.57 8.24
C SER A 47 -22.06 3.20 7.81
N VAL A 48 -21.21 2.18 7.87
CA VAL A 48 -21.62 0.77 7.68
C VAL A 48 -22.62 0.30 8.73
N TYR A 49 -22.70 1.01 9.86
CA TYR A 49 -23.64 0.74 10.96
C TYR A 49 -24.93 1.57 10.86
N GLY A 50 -25.07 2.43 9.82
CA GLY A 50 -26.25 3.26 9.58
C GLY A 50 -26.23 4.64 10.24
N ASP A 51 -25.18 5.02 10.97
CA ASP A 51 -25.05 6.35 11.55
C ASP A 51 -24.93 7.45 10.51
N ASN A 52 -25.52 8.61 10.80
CA ASN A 52 -25.33 9.79 9.96
C ASN A 52 -23.93 10.37 10.19
N LEU A 53 -23.25 10.71 9.09
CA LEU A 53 -21.90 11.25 9.11
C LEU A 53 -21.79 12.55 8.31
N SER A 54 -20.99 13.48 8.82
CA SER A 54 -20.47 14.62 8.05
C SER A 54 -19.03 14.38 7.62
N ARG A 55 -18.69 14.82 6.41
CA ARG A 55 -17.37 14.61 5.77
C ARG A 55 -16.51 15.87 5.86
N ILE A 56 -15.23 15.68 6.19
CA ILE A 56 -14.18 16.69 6.10
C ILE A 56 -13.16 16.23 5.04
N VAL A 57 -12.76 17.16 4.17
CA VAL A 57 -11.73 16.93 3.15
C VAL A 57 -10.64 17.99 3.31
N CYS A 58 -9.41 17.56 3.52
CA CYS A 58 -8.23 18.41 3.65
C CYS A 58 -7.29 18.19 2.47
N LYS A 59 -6.61 19.25 2.03
CA LYS A 59 -5.73 19.23 0.85
C LYS A 59 -4.26 18.90 1.18
N ASN A 60 -3.90 18.87 2.45
CA ASN A 60 -2.55 18.60 2.91
C ASN A 60 -2.55 18.00 4.32
N THR A 61 -1.43 17.39 4.70
CA THR A 61 -1.22 16.74 6.00
C THR A 61 -1.41 17.71 7.18
N LYS A 62 -0.99 18.96 7.02
CA LYS A 62 -1.07 19.95 8.13
C LYS A 62 -2.51 20.28 8.49
N ASP A 63 -3.33 20.58 7.48
CA ASP A 63 -4.75 20.87 7.69
C ASP A 63 -5.49 19.64 8.22
N PHE A 64 -5.19 18.45 7.70
CA PHE A 64 -5.75 17.20 8.18
C PHE A 64 -5.49 16.99 9.68
N ARG A 65 -4.23 17.11 10.13
CA ARG A 65 -3.89 16.97 11.57
C ARG A 65 -4.62 17.98 12.44
N LYS A 66 -4.76 19.22 11.95
CA LYS A 66 -5.52 20.27 12.64
C LYS A 66 -6.99 19.91 12.77
N GLU A 67 -7.63 19.49 11.68
CA GLU A 67 -9.04 19.12 11.67
C GLU A 67 -9.33 17.89 12.52
N VAL A 68 -8.47 16.86 12.51
CA VAL A 68 -8.57 15.71 13.40
C VAL A 68 -8.46 16.13 14.86
N ALA A 69 -7.53 17.03 15.20
CA ALA A 69 -7.37 17.54 16.56
C ALA A 69 -8.60 18.34 17.05
N ILE A 70 -9.19 19.17 16.20
CA ILE A 70 -10.42 19.93 16.51
C ILE A 70 -11.59 18.98 16.80
N ASN A 71 -11.67 17.86 16.06
CA ASN A 71 -12.77 16.91 16.17
C ASN A 71 -12.48 15.72 17.09
N LYS A 72 -11.37 15.73 17.85
CA LYS A 72 -10.93 14.62 18.73
C LYS A 72 -11.97 14.14 19.75
N GLY A 73 -12.93 15.01 20.12
CA GLY A 73 -14.02 14.64 21.04
C GLY A 73 -15.22 13.94 20.37
N LYS A 74 -15.19 13.76 19.04
CA LYS A 74 -16.22 13.07 18.28
C LYS A 74 -15.75 11.67 17.88
N GLU A 75 -16.70 10.80 17.56
CA GLU A 75 -16.40 9.52 16.93
C GLU A 75 -15.99 9.78 15.47
N LEU A 76 -14.73 9.46 15.12
CA LEU A 76 -14.16 9.67 13.81
C LEU A 76 -14.11 8.36 13.05
N PHE A 77 -14.33 8.43 11.72
CA PHE A 77 -14.28 7.31 10.78
C PHE A 77 -13.30 7.65 9.67
N GLU A 78 -12.51 6.68 9.24
CA GLU A 78 -11.52 6.78 8.14
C GLU A 78 -10.40 7.83 8.40
N SER A 79 -10.23 8.30 9.65
CA SER A 79 -9.19 9.27 9.99
C SER A 79 -7.76 8.70 10.01
N ASP A 80 -7.62 7.40 9.87
CA ASP A 80 -6.38 6.62 9.87
C ASP A 80 -6.06 6.01 8.49
N ILE A 81 -6.94 6.18 7.50
CA ILE A 81 -6.70 5.64 6.16
C ILE A 81 -5.53 6.38 5.48
N ASN A 82 -4.60 5.59 4.97
CA ASN A 82 -3.49 6.10 4.19
C ASN A 82 -4.00 6.81 2.92
N PRO A 83 -3.56 8.04 2.60
CA PRO A 83 -4.00 8.79 1.43
C PRO A 83 -3.75 8.08 0.09
N ILE A 84 -2.81 7.14 0.03
CA ILE A 84 -2.64 6.26 -1.14
C ILE A 84 -3.95 5.52 -1.43
N PHE A 85 -4.56 4.86 -0.44
CA PHE A 85 -5.78 4.09 -0.64
C PHE A 85 -6.97 4.96 -1.01
N GLN A 86 -7.07 6.17 -0.45
CA GLN A 86 -8.10 7.12 -0.87
C GLN A 86 -7.93 7.51 -2.34
N SER A 87 -6.71 7.84 -2.77
CA SER A 87 -6.41 8.18 -4.15
C SER A 87 -6.66 7.02 -5.12
N LEU A 88 -6.25 5.80 -4.74
CA LEU A 88 -6.48 4.60 -5.56
C LEU A 88 -7.98 4.27 -5.69
N SER A 89 -8.74 4.41 -4.60
CA SER A 89 -10.20 4.21 -4.62
C SER A 89 -10.89 5.23 -5.53
N GLU A 90 -10.51 6.51 -5.48
CA GLU A 90 -11.10 7.55 -6.33
C GLU A 90 -10.81 7.35 -7.82
N ASN A 91 -9.61 6.86 -8.18
CA ASN A 91 -9.14 6.86 -9.56
C ASN A 91 -9.17 5.48 -10.23
N TYR A 92 -9.18 4.37 -9.44
CA TYR A 92 -8.97 3.02 -9.97
C TYR A 92 -10.00 1.97 -9.49
N LEU A 93 -10.98 2.32 -8.65
CA LEU A 93 -11.90 1.38 -7.99
C LEU A 93 -12.55 0.35 -8.93
N ASN A 94 -12.90 0.76 -10.15
CA ASN A 94 -13.61 -0.10 -11.11
C ASN A 94 -12.73 -0.50 -12.31
N GLN A 95 -11.42 -0.51 -12.12
CA GLN A 95 -10.49 -0.89 -13.18
C GLN A 95 -9.96 -2.32 -12.96
N ASP A 96 -9.80 -3.06 -14.05
CA ASP A 96 -9.21 -4.39 -13.98
C ASP A 96 -7.75 -4.31 -13.52
N ALA A 97 -7.33 -5.32 -12.75
CA ALA A 97 -5.93 -5.48 -12.36
C ALA A 97 -5.04 -5.69 -13.60
N PRO A 98 -3.82 -5.16 -13.62
CA PRO A 98 -2.90 -5.40 -14.72
C PRO A 98 -2.46 -6.86 -14.74
N LYS A 99 -2.21 -7.38 -15.92
CA LYS A 99 -1.53 -8.68 -16.04
C LYS A 99 -0.06 -8.49 -15.62
N LEU A 100 0.32 -9.08 -14.50
CA LEU A 100 1.68 -9.05 -13.96
C LEU A 100 2.38 -10.39 -14.17
N ASN A 101 3.69 -10.34 -14.36
CA ASN A 101 4.54 -11.50 -14.21
C ASN A 101 4.96 -11.57 -12.74
N ILE A 102 4.52 -12.59 -12.02
CA ILE A 102 4.76 -12.74 -10.58
C ILE A 102 5.78 -13.86 -10.38
N ALA A 103 6.85 -13.55 -9.67
CA ALA A 103 7.81 -14.54 -9.19
C ALA A 103 7.72 -14.64 -7.66
N PHE A 104 7.68 -15.87 -7.16
CA PHE A 104 7.82 -16.17 -5.75
C PHE A 104 9.22 -16.74 -5.56
N PHE A 105 9.97 -16.23 -4.59
CA PHE A 105 11.30 -16.78 -4.29
C PHE A 105 11.45 -17.01 -2.80
N ASP A 106 12.27 -17.97 -2.47
CA ASP A 106 12.65 -18.32 -1.11
C ASP A 106 14.16 -18.60 -1.07
N ILE A 107 14.79 -18.25 0.05
CA ILE A 107 16.24 -18.37 0.26
C ILE A 107 16.45 -19.15 1.53
N GLU A 108 17.23 -20.25 1.44
CA GLU A 108 17.69 -21.01 2.59
C GLU A 108 19.14 -20.67 2.90
N THR A 109 19.43 -20.52 4.18
CA THR A 109 20.79 -20.33 4.68
C THR A 109 21.19 -21.49 5.57
N ASP A 110 22.47 -21.67 5.74
CA ASP A 110 22.98 -22.62 6.75
C ASP A 110 22.67 -22.12 8.17
N PHE A 111 22.81 -23.02 9.14
CA PHE A 111 22.47 -22.75 10.53
C PHE A 111 23.75 -22.94 11.39
N ASP A 112 24.03 -21.95 12.23
CA ASP A 112 25.07 -22.02 13.24
C ASP A 112 24.48 -22.45 14.60
N PRO A 113 24.97 -23.55 15.22
CA PRO A 113 24.43 -24.04 16.48
C PRO A 113 24.53 -23.06 17.66
N GLU A 114 25.49 -22.13 17.63
CA GLU A 114 25.70 -21.15 18.70
C GLU A 114 25.01 -19.83 18.45
N ARG A 115 24.97 -19.38 17.18
CA ARG A 115 24.44 -18.08 16.77
C ARG A 115 23.02 -18.13 16.17
N GLY A 116 22.56 -19.32 15.74
CA GLY A 116 21.28 -19.49 15.07
C GLY A 116 21.32 -19.19 13.56
N PHE A 117 20.20 -18.74 13.03
CA PHE A 117 20.09 -18.30 11.64
C PHE A 117 20.67 -16.90 11.47
N ALA A 118 21.31 -16.64 10.33
CA ALA A 118 21.74 -15.31 9.94
C ALA A 118 20.53 -14.41 9.68
N ASP A 119 20.69 -13.12 9.95
CA ASP A 119 19.70 -12.11 9.57
C ASP A 119 20.24 -11.18 8.47
N PRO A 120 19.39 -10.40 7.77
CA PRO A 120 19.83 -9.52 6.69
C PRO A 120 20.83 -8.43 7.11
N VAL A 121 20.89 -8.08 8.41
CA VAL A 121 21.81 -7.06 8.94
C VAL A 121 23.18 -7.66 9.27
N ASP A 122 23.20 -8.94 9.68
CA ASP A 122 24.43 -9.70 9.96
C ASP A 122 24.41 -11.04 9.20
N PRO A 123 24.71 -11.04 7.89
CA PRO A 123 24.64 -12.23 7.03
C PRO A 123 25.86 -13.11 7.14
N PHE A 124 26.10 -13.70 8.33
CA PHE A 124 27.30 -14.51 8.64
C PHE A 124 27.27 -15.94 8.09
N MET A 125 26.09 -16.44 7.66
CA MET A 125 25.95 -17.79 7.09
C MET A 125 25.77 -17.74 5.57
N PRO A 126 26.32 -18.75 4.84
CA PRO A 126 26.16 -18.83 3.39
C PRO A 126 24.72 -19.17 3.01
N ILE A 127 24.31 -18.72 1.84
CA ILE A 127 23.08 -19.19 1.18
C ILE A 127 23.32 -20.61 0.67
N THR A 128 22.49 -21.56 1.07
CA THR A 128 22.57 -22.97 0.67
C THR A 128 21.66 -23.30 -0.51
N SER A 129 20.50 -22.64 -0.60
CA SER A 129 19.64 -22.77 -1.78
C SER A 129 18.79 -21.54 -2.02
N ILE A 130 18.36 -21.38 -3.29
CA ILE A 130 17.38 -20.39 -3.71
C ILE A 130 16.34 -21.11 -4.56
N SER A 131 15.09 -21.02 -4.18
CA SER A 131 13.95 -21.55 -4.93
C SER A 131 13.15 -20.40 -5.53
N VAL A 132 12.82 -20.49 -6.83
CA VAL A 132 12.06 -19.48 -7.54
C VAL A 132 10.93 -20.13 -8.32
N TYR A 133 9.68 -19.73 -8.05
CA TYR A 133 8.54 -20.08 -8.89
C TYR A 133 8.15 -18.93 -9.78
N LEU A 134 8.15 -19.15 -11.08
CA LEU A 134 7.78 -18.19 -12.12
C LEU A 134 6.36 -18.46 -12.58
N GLN A 135 5.37 -17.71 -12.05
CA GLN A 135 3.97 -17.95 -12.29
C GLN A 135 3.59 -17.94 -13.78
N TRP A 136 4.16 -17.02 -14.57
CA TRP A 136 3.85 -16.89 -16.01
C TRP A 136 4.41 -18.01 -16.88
N LEU A 137 5.35 -18.82 -16.36
CA LEU A 137 5.93 -19.98 -17.01
C LEU A 137 5.50 -21.29 -16.35
N GLU A 138 4.76 -21.21 -15.25
CA GLU A 138 4.39 -22.36 -14.39
C GLU A 138 5.60 -23.25 -14.05
N THR A 139 6.75 -22.62 -13.81
CA THR A 139 8.04 -23.31 -13.66
C THR A 139 8.66 -23.01 -12.30
N MET A 140 9.11 -24.07 -11.64
CA MET A 140 9.94 -23.99 -10.42
C MET A 140 11.41 -24.19 -10.81
N VAL A 141 12.27 -23.32 -10.31
CA VAL A 141 13.73 -23.42 -10.40
C VAL A 141 14.29 -23.48 -9.00
N CYS A 142 15.17 -24.44 -8.74
CA CYS A 142 15.91 -24.52 -7.48
C CYS A 142 17.42 -24.53 -7.79
N LEU A 143 18.12 -23.61 -7.19
CA LEU A 143 19.59 -23.52 -7.22
C LEU A 143 20.08 -23.93 -5.83
N ALA A 144 20.94 -24.89 -5.74
CA ALA A 144 21.52 -25.35 -4.48
C ALA A 144 23.04 -25.45 -4.59
N VAL A 145 23.73 -25.18 -3.49
CA VAL A 145 25.16 -25.42 -3.38
C VAL A 145 25.36 -26.93 -3.17
N PRO A 146 26.28 -27.58 -3.94
CA PRO A 146 26.55 -29.01 -3.81
C PRO A 146 27.22 -29.36 -2.48
#